data_fe650907728ae319b4c7cc2c2bc81cd3
#
_entry.id   fe650907728ae319b4c7cc2c2bc81cd3
#
_cell.length_a   1.000
_cell.length_b   1.000
_cell.length_c   1.000
_cell.angle_alpha   90.00
_cell.angle_beta   90.00
_cell.angle_gamma   90.00
#
_symmetry.space_group_name_H-M   'P 1'
#
loop_
_entity.id
_entity.type
_entity.pdbx_description
1 polymer ?
#
loop_
_entity_poly.entity_id
_entity_poly.type
_entity_poly.pdbx_seq_one_letter_code
_entity_poly.pdbx_strand_id
1 'polypeptide(L)'
;MILLDEVDSTNTYAKQHFAELDDGTLVAARRQTAGRGRLGRSWLSGVDRDITATFVLKNISDGFHAGVICGLAVLRLIRECCPEALSFFKWPNDIYVRERKICGILSEGVVSGGRLSGVVCGFGINVNSSENDLLSAGQPATSLHICSGSKFDVKKLTEKLEKYLFECYIKFNLDFPAVMEDWRRENRLTGQPLEAVDPAGTRITGVFRRIDADGAMILECENGEKRFLCGDIKIDVSGTDWERMRREIDSSSGA
;
A
#
# COMPACT_ATOMS: atom_id res chain seq x y z
N MET A 1 -16.92 9.94 4.44
CA MET A 1 -16.80 8.46 4.45
C MET A 1 -18.16 7.79 4.34
N ILE A 2 -18.24 6.70 3.58
CA ILE A 2 -19.37 5.77 3.52
C ILE A 2 -18.92 4.48 4.20
N LEU A 3 -19.64 4.05 5.24
CA LEU A 3 -19.35 2.80 5.94
C LEU A 3 -20.46 1.78 5.65
N LEU A 4 -20.07 0.68 5.01
CA LEU A 4 -20.95 -0.45 4.66
C LEU A 4 -20.84 -1.55 5.72
N ASP A 5 -21.96 -2.19 6.08
CA ASP A 5 -21.92 -3.34 6.98
C ASP A 5 -21.25 -4.55 6.30
N GLU A 6 -21.68 -4.88 5.09
CA GLU A 6 -21.13 -5.97 4.29
C GLU A 6 -21.17 -5.62 2.81
N VAL A 7 -20.13 -6.03 2.08
CA VAL A 7 -20.01 -5.88 0.63
C VAL A 7 -19.10 -7.01 0.08
N ASP A 8 -19.20 -7.31 -1.20
CA ASP A 8 -18.25 -8.22 -1.87
C ASP A 8 -16.83 -7.64 -1.85
N SER A 9 -16.68 -6.39 -2.32
CA SER A 9 -15.43 -5.64 -2.34
C SER A 9 -15.71 -4.15 -2.38
N THR A 10 -15.02 -3.38 -1.53
CA THR A 10 -15.12 -1.90 -1.53
C THR A 10 -14.69 -1.30 -2.87
N ASN A 11 -13.71 -1.90 -3.58
CA ASN A 11 -13.34 -1.49 -4.94
C ASN A 11 -14.47 -1.73 -5.94
N THR A 12 -15.14 -2.90 -5.87
CA THR A 12 -16.26 -3.20 -6.76
C THR A 12 -17.40 -2.20 -6.53
N TYR A 13 -17.77 -1.96 -5.28
CA TYR A 13 -18.78 -0.97 -4.91
C TYR A 13 -18.42 0.44 -5.44
N ALA A 14 -17.20 0.90 -5.15
CA ALA A 14 -16.76 2.23 -5.58
C ALA A 14 -16.73 2.37 -7.11
N LYS A 15 -16.40 1.32 -7.86
CA LYS A 15 -16.45 1.33 -9.32
C LYS A 15 -17.88 1.39 -9.85
N GLN A 16 -18.81 0.62 -9.27
CA GLN A 16 -20.21 0.61 -9.67
C GLN A 16 -20.89 1.95 -9.42
N HIS A 17 -20.55 2.63 -8.31
CA HIS A 17 -21.13 3.92 -7.92
C HIS A 17 -20.24 5.12 -8.25
N PHE A 18 -19.19 4.93 -9.09
CA PHE A 18 -18.16 5.94 -9.32
C PHE A 18 -18.73 7.31 -9.78
N ALA A 19 -19.75 7.30 -10.61
CA ALA A 19 -20.38 8.53 -11.10
C ALA A 19 -21.06 9.33 -9.97
N GLU A 20 -21.64 8.63 -9.00
CA GLU A 20 -22.43 9.18 -7.88
C GLU A 20 -21.54 9.63 -6.69
N LEU A 21 -20.37 9.01 -6.52
CA LEU A 21 -19.45 9.32 -5.44
C LEU A 21 -18.68 10.60 -5.73
N ASP A 22 -18.46 11.42 -4.72
CA ASP A 22 -17.61 12.60 -4.82
C ASP A 22 -16.12 12.22 -4.88
N ASP A 23 -15.32 13.10 -5.49
CA ASP A 23 -13.86 13.00 -5.44
C ASP A 23 -13.36 13.09 -3.99
N GLY A 24 -12.44 12.22 -3.60
CA GLY A 24 -11.98 12.11 -2.22
C GLY A 24 -12.92 11.33 -1.28
N THR A 25 -13.95 10.64 -1.79
CA THR A 25 -14.80 9.78 -0.97
C THR A 25 -14.04 8.53 -0.53
N LEU A 26 -14.09 8.23 0.78
CA LEU A 26 -13.66 6.95 1.34
C LEU A 26 -14.85 6.01 1.52
N VAL A 27 -14.83 4.87 0.84
CA VAL A 27 -15.78 3.76 1.02
C VAL A 27 -15.10 2.70 1.87
N ALA A 28 -15.62 2.45 3.07
CA ALA A 28 -15.11 1.43 3.98
C ALA A 28 -16.18 0.36 4.24
N ALA A 29 -15.76 -0.85 4.60
CA ALA A 29 -16.66 -1.93 4.95
C ALA A 29 -16.23 -2.62 6.25
N ARG A 30 -17.22 -2.99 7.07
CA ARG A 30 -17.00 -3.81 8.28
C ARG A 30 -16.62 -5.24 7.90
N ARG A 31 -17.11 -5.72 6.74
CA ARG A 31 -16.82 -7.03 6.18
C ARG A 31 -16.76 -7.00 4.65
N GLN A 32 -15.74 -7.61 4.08
CA GLN A 32 -15.73 -8.00 2.67
C GLN A 32 -15.90 -9.51 2.52
N THR A 33 -16.83 -9.94 1.64
CA THR A 33 -17.07 -11.37 1.38
C THR A 33 -16.21 -11.92 0.24
N ALA A 34 -15.72 -11.04 -0.65
CA ALA A 34 -14.87 -11.38 -1.80
C ALA A 34 -13.76 -10.32 -1.99
N GLY A 35 -13.03 -10.00 -0.90
CA GLY A 35 -11.92 -9.05 -0.94
C GLY A 35 -10.86 -9.47 -1.96
N ARG A 36 -10.34 -8.50 -2.74
CA ARG A 36 -9.43 -8.74 -3.86
C ARG A 36 -8.05 -8.14 -3.62
N GLY A 37 -7.04 -8.90 -4.03
CA GLY A 37 -5.68 -8.44 -4.22
C GLY A 37 -5.29 -8.43 -5.69
N ARG A 38 -4.05 -8.09 -5.99
CA ARG A 38 -3.50 -8.12 -7.36
C ARG A 38 -3.38 -9.56 -7.87
N LEU A 39 -3.39 -9.72 -9.20
CA LEU A 39 -3.17 -11.00 -9.89
C LEU A 39 -4.16 -12.10 -9.42
N GLY A 40 -5.41 -11.74 -9.17
CA GLY A 40 -6.46 -12.69 -8.76
C GLY A 40 -6.34 -13.23 -7.35
N ARG A 41 -5.44 -12.69 -6.52
CA ARG A 41 -5.34 -13.10 -5.11
C ARG A 41 -6.52 -12.56 -4.31
N SER A 42 -6.88 -13.27 -3.24
CA SER A 42 -7.87 -12.81 -2.28
C SER A 42 -7.23 -11.94 -1.18
N TRP A 43 -8.00 -10.99 -0.67
CA TRP A 43 -7.71 -10.29 0.57
C TRP A 43 -8.68 -10.78 1.65
N LEU A 44 -8.16 -11.38 2.70
CA LEU A 44 -8.97 -11.90 3.81
C LEU A 44 -9.05 -10.88 4.94
N SER A 45 -10.23 -10.62 5.45
CA SER A 45 -10.46 -9.74 6.60
C SER A 45 -11.60 -10.27 7.47
N GLY A 46 -11.52 -10.04 8.78
CA GLY A 46 -12.61 -10.38 9.70
C GLY A 46 -13.59 -9.22 9.87
N VAL A 47 -14.77 -9.49 10.41
CA VAL A 47 -15.77 -8.45 10.75
C VAL A 47 -15.17 -7.52 11.81
N ASP A 48 -15.17 -6.21 11.57
CA ASP A 48 -14.67 -5.17 12.49
C ASP A 48 -13.24 -5.41 13.01
N ARG A 49 -12.47 -6.25 12.32
CA ARG A 49 -11.13 -6.63 12.77
C ARG A 49 -10.02 -5.87 12.07
N ASP A 50 -10.21 -5.58 10.79
CA ASP A 50 -9.22 -4.99 9.91
C ASP A 50 -9.84 -3.84 9.12
N ILE A 51 -9.04 -2.89 8.64
CA ILE A 51 -9.54 -1.86 7.75
C ILE A 51 -9.56 -2.42 6.33
N THR A 52 -10.73 -2.38 5.70
CA THR A 52 -10.91 -2.61 4.27
C THR A 52 -11.65 -1.41 3.69
N ALA A 53 -10.98 -0.66 2.84
CA ALA A 53 -11.53 0.57 2.31
C ALA A 53 -11.00 0.89 0.92
N THR A 54 -11.69 1.79 0.23
CA THR A 54 -11.36 2.28 -1.11
C THR A 54 -11.49 3.80 -1.14
N PHE A 55 -10.45 4.48 -1.57
CA PHE A 55 -10.43 5.92 -1.78
C PHE A 55 -10.71 6.23 -3.25
N VAL A 56 -11.67 7.11 -3.51
CA VAL A 56 -12.12 7.49 -4.86
C VAL A 56 -11.36 8.73 -5.31
N LEU A 57 -10.69 8.66 -6.45
CA LEU A 57 -9.84 9.72 -6.99
C LEU A 57 -10.28 10.01 -8.43
N LYS A 58 -10.98 11.14 -8.64
CA LYS A 58 -11.46 11.54 -9.98
C LYS A 58 -10.44 12.40 -10.73
N ASN A 59 -9.60 13.13 -10.01
CA ASN A 59 -8.60 14.04 -10.58
C ASN A 59 -7.19 13.44 -10.48
N ILE A 60 -7.01 12.24 -11.01
CA ILE A 60 -5.71 11.56 -11.05
C ILE A 60 -5.49 10.86 -12.39
N SER A 61 -4.25 10.85 -12.86
CA SER A 61 -3.90 10.36 -14.20
C SER A 61 -3.70 8.85 -14.28
N ASP A 62 -3.41 8.17 -13.16
CA ASP A 62 -3.08 6.74 -13.16
C ASP A 62 -3.15 6.10 -11.77
N GLY A 63 -3.10 4.76 -11.76
CA GLY A 63 -3.18 3.97 -10.53
C GLY A 63 -1.92 3.99 -9.67
N PHE A 64 -0.75 4.32 -10.24
CA PHE A 64 0.48 4.40 -9.48
C PHE A 64 0.45 5.57 -8.50
N HIS A 65 0.12 6.78 -8.97
CA HIS A 65 -0.01 7.96 -8.12
C HIS A 65 -1.11 7.81 -7.06
N ALA A 66 -2.24 7.16 -7.41
CA ALA A 66 -3.26 6.80 -6.42
C ALA A 66 -2.69 5.91 -5.30
N GLY A 67 -1.87 4.92 -5.66
CA GLY A 67 -1.15 4.07 -4.71
C GLY A 67 -0.15 4.82 -3.84
N VAL A 68 0.54 5.83 -4.39
CA VAL A 68 1.45 6.73 -3.64
C VAL A 68 0.69 7.49 -2.56
N ILE A 69 -0.41 8.16 -2.92
CA ILE A 69 -1.24 8.93 -1.98
C ILE A 69 -1.73 8.04 -0.84
N CYS A 70 -2.37 6.91 -1.18
CA CYS A 70 -2.91 5.98 -0.19
C CYS A 70 -1.80 5.35 0.67
N GLY A 71 -0.67 4.99 0.07
CA GLY A 71 0.45 4.38 0.77
C GLY A 71 1.08 5.31 1.81
N LEU A 72 1.29 6.58 1.49
CA LEU A 72 1.82 7.57 2.44
C LEU A 72 0.86 7.81 3.61
N ALA A 73 -0.45 7.90 3.35
CA ALA A 73 -1.46 8.04 4.40
C ALA A 73 -1.48 6.82 5.34
N VAL A 74 -1.41 5.61 4.78
CA VAL A 74 -1.37 4.37 5.56
C VAL A 74 -0.07 4.25 6.37
N LEU A 75 1.09 4.57 5.78
CA LEU A 75 2.37 4.58 6.52
C LEU A 75 2.32 5.52 7.71
N ARG A 76 1.76 6.71 7.55
CA ARG A 76 1.59 7.67 8.64
C ARG A 76 0.74 7.10 9.77
N LEU A 77 -0.38 6.42 9.44
CA LEU A 77 -1.24 5.77 10.43
C LEU A 77 -0.50 4.65 11.18
N ILE A 78 0.23 3.79 10.46
CA ILE A 78 0.99 2.68 11.04
C ILE A 78 2.04 3.20 12.02
N ARG A 79 2.80 4.24 11.66
CA ARG A 79 3.83 4.83 12.51
C ARG A 79 3.29 5.46 13.77
N GLU A 80 2.12 6.07 13.68
CA GLU A 80 1.48 6.61 14.88
C GLU A 80 1.00 5.50 15.82
N CYS A 81 0.47 4.39 15.28
CA CYS A 81 0.04 3.25 16.09
C CYS A 81 1.20 2.42 16.64
N CYS A 82 2.30 2.36 15.90
CA CYS A 82 3.47 1.51 16.17
C CYS A 82 4.78 2.27 15.87
N PRO A 83 5.16 3.27 16.69
CA PRO A 83 6.32 4.13 16.41
C PRO A 83 7.63 3.37 16.24
N GLU A 84 7.80 2.27 17.01
CA GLU A 84 8.99 1.44 16.97
C GLU A 84 9.04 0.45 15.79
N ALA A 85 7.94 0.35 15.01
CA ALA A 85 7.87 -0.57 13.89
C ALA A 85 8.67 -0.05 12.70
N LEU A 86 9.59 -0.85 12.17
CA LEU A 86 10.31 -0.55 10.93
C LEU A 86 9.36 -0.73 9.74
N SER A 87 8.48 0.26 9.55
CA SER A 87 7.51 0.24 8.46
C SER A 87 8.04 0.98 7.22
N PHE A 88 7.79 0.44 6.05
CA PHE A 88 8.24 1.01 4.78
C PHE A 88 7.31 0.59 3.63
N PHE A 89 7.39 1.34 2.54
CA PHE A 89 6.70 1.00 1.30
C PHE A 89 7.52 -0.06 0.55
N LYS A 90 6.98 -1.26 0.40
CA LYS A 90 7.54 -2.28 -0.46
C LYS A 90 6.95 -2.16 -1.85
N TRP A 91 7.76 -1.73 -2.80
CA TRP A 91 7.34 -1.66 -4.20
C TRP A 91 6.72 -3.00 -4.66
N PRO A 92 5.65 -3.01 -5.48
CA PRO A 92 5.01 -1.82 -6.05
C PRO A 92 3.82 -1.29 -5.23
N ASN A 93 3.26 -2.02 -4.27
CA ASN A 93 1.92 -1.73 -3.74
C ASN A 93 1.64 -2.26 -2.33
N ASP A 94 2.66 -2.60 -1.60
CA ASP A 94 2.49 -3.17 -0.27
C ASP A 94 3.20 -2.32 0.80
N ILE A 95 2.70 -2.38 2.03
CA ILE A 95 3.41 -1.85 3.18
C ILE A 95 3.80 -3.01 4.07
N TYR A 96 5.05 -2.99 4.48
CA TYR A 96 5.68 -3.99 5.30
C TYR A 96 6.15 -3.40 6.63
N VAL A 97 6.22 -4.26 7.64
CA VAL A 97 6.97 -4.07 8.86
C VAL A 97 8.02 -5.17 8.87
N ARG A 98 9.28 -4.79 8.64
CA ARG A 98 10.37 -5.72 8.34
C ARG A 98 9.97 -6.67 7.17
N GLU A 99 10.10 -8.00 7.36
CA GLU A 99 9.76 -9.02 6.37
C GLU A 99 8.27 -9.35 6.26
N ARG A 100 7.40 -8.71 7.06
CA ARG A 100 5.98 -9.09 7.20
C ARG A 100 5.05 -8.02 6.62
N LYS A 101 4.14 -8.44 5.77
CA LYS A 101 3.15 -7.54 5.16
C LYS A 101 2.08 -7.11 6.17
N ILE A 102 1.83 -5.79 6.28
CA ILE A 102 0.77 -5.23 7.11
C ILE A 102 -0.37 -4.63 6.28
N CYS A 103 -0.08 -4.14 5.07
CA CYS A 103 -1.08 -3.57 4.17
C CYS A 103 -0.82 -3.97 2.72
N GLY A 104 -1.90 -4.16 1.97
CA GLY A 104 -1.89 -4.28 0.51
C GLY A 104 -2.74 -3.20 -0.14
N ILE A 105 -2.27 -2.65 -1.25
CA ILE A 105 -2.94 -1.58 -2.01
C ILE A 105 -3.30 -2.10 -3.40
N LEU A 106 -4.51 -1.80 -3.86
CA LEU A 106 -5.02 -2.20 -5.17
C LEU A 106 -5.69 -1.01 -5.88
N SER A 107 -4.95 -0.36 -6.76
CA SER A 107 -5.49 0.71 -7.61
C SER A 107 -6.08 0.13 -8.89
N GLU A 108 -7.29 0.55 -9.23
CA GLU A 108 -8.00 0.14 -10.44
C GLU A 108 -8.55 1.38 -11.16
N GLY A 109 -8.23 1.53 -12.45
CA GLY A 109 -8.77 2.59 -13.30
C GLY A 109 -10.27 2.41 -13.54
N VAL A 110 -11.00 3.50 -13.58
CA VAL A 110 -12.39 3.57 -14.04
C VAL A 110 -12.41 4.25 -15.39
N VAL A 111 -12.88 3.52 -16.41
CA VAL A 111 -12.94 3.99 -17.80
C VAL A 111 -14.39 4.25 -18.19
N SER A 112 -14.66 5.41 -18.78
CA SER A 112 -15.95 5.78 -19.35
C SER A 112 -15.73 6.43 -20.72
N GLY A 113 -16.49 6.02 -21.72
CA GLY A 113 -16.33 6.52 -23.08
C GLY A 113 -14.93 6.31 -23.69
N GLY A 114 -14.22 5.24 -23.29
CA GLY A 114 -12.87 4.94 -23.78
C GLY A 114 -11.75 5.79 -23.14
N ARG A 115 -12.06 6.61 -22.11
CA ARG A 115 -11.10 7.46 -21.41
C ARG A 115 -11.09 7.13 -19.91
N LEU A 116 -9.93 7.30 -19.29
CA LEU A 116 -9.82 7.21 -17.82
C LEU A 116 -10.63 8.33 -17.18
N SER A 117 -11.62 7.97 -16.37
CA SER A 117 -12.45 8.91 -15.61
C SER A 117 -11.94 9.12 -14.18
N GLY A 118 -11.04 8.28 -13.74
CA GLY A 118 -10.39 8.34 -12.42
C GLY A 118 -9.95 6.95 -11.96
N VAL A 119 -9.59 6.85 -10.70
CA VAL A 119 -9.06 5.64 -10.07
C VAL A 119 -9.80 5.37 -8.76
N VAL A 120 -10.11 4.12 -8.51
CA VAL A 120 -10.47 3.63 -7.17
C VAL A 120 -9.25 2.94 -6.57
N CYS A 121 -8.78 3.41 -5.44
CA CYS A 121 -7.60 2.87 -4.76
C CYS A 121 -8.02 2.16 -3.48
N GLY A 122 -8.14 0.83 -3.57
CA GLY A 122 -8.45 -0.04 -2.44
C GLY A 122 -7.22 -0.34 -1.61
N PHE A 123 -7.41 -0.51 -0.31
CA PHE A 123 -6.38 -0.99 0.58
C PHE A 123 -6.99 -1.82 1.72
N GLY A 124 -6.24 -2.84 2.12
CA GLY A 124 -6.50 -3.64 3.30
C GLY A 124 -5.38 -3.46 4.31
N ILE A 125 -5.70 -3.14 5.57
CA ILE A 125 -4.75 -2.99 6.67
C ILE A 125 -5.10 -4.01 7.74
N ASN A 126 -4.15 -4.88 8.08
CA ASN A 126 -4.30 -5.79 9.21
C ASN A 126 -4.19 -4.97 10.51
N VAL A 127 -5.29 -4.84 11.25
CA VAL A 127 -5.37 -4.04 12.48
C VAL A 127 -5.31 -4.92 13.71
N ASN A 128 -6.35 -5.72 13.95
CA ASN A 128 -6.49 -6.56 15.13
C ASN A 128 -6.32 -8.06 14.83
N SER A 129 -5.91 -8.41 13.61
CA SER A 129 -5.65 -9.80 13.24
C SER A 129 -4.54 -10.38 14.11
N SER A 130 -4.77 -11.60 14.65
CA SER A 130 -3.79 -12.39 15.39
C SER A 130 -2.86 -13.16 14.44
N GLU A 131 -1.79 -13.77 14.97
CA GLU A 131 -0.94 -14.68 14.20
C GLU A 131 -1.74 -15.80 13.52
N ASN A 132 -2.70 -16.39 14.25
CA ASN A 132 -3.56 -17.47 13.71
C ASN A 132 -4.45 -16.99 12.57
N ASP A 133 -4.99 -15.77 12.65
CA ASP A 133 -5.80 -15.18 11.57
C ASP A 133 -4.99 -14.98 10.29
N LEU A 134 -3.69 -14.75 10.40
CA LEU A 134 -2.80 -14.45 9.29
C LEU A 134 -2.12 -15.69 8.68
N LEU A 135 -2.27 -16.88 9.28
CA LEU A 135 -1.68 -18.13 8.74
C LEU A 135 -2.11 -18.41 7.29
N SER A 136 -3.34 -18.05 6.93
CA SER A 136 -3.90 -18.26 5.60
C SER A 136 -3.54 -17.19 4.57
N ALA A 137 -2.74 -16.18 4.93
CA ALA A 137 -2.37 -15.08 4.04
C ALA A 137 -1.46 -15.49 2.86
N GLY A 138 -0.91 -16.72 2.88
CA GLY A 138 -0.04 -17.25 1.83
C GLY A 138 1.33 -16.57 1.73
N GLN A 139 1.67 -15.67 2.67
CA GLN A 139 2.94 -14.97 2.81
C GLN A 139 3.11 -14.48 4.25
N PRO A 140 4.34 -14.18 4.70
CA PRO A 140 4.55 -13.58 6.00
C PRO A 140 3.74 -12.29 6.15
N ALA A 141 2.89 -12.22 7.18
CA ALA A 141 2.03 -11.07 7.46
C ALA A 141 2.07 -10.69 8.93
N THR A 142 1.72 -9.44 9.24
CA THR A 142 1.59 -8.91 10.59
C THR A 142 0.40 -7.96 10.70
N SER A 143 0.12 -7.45 11.90
CA SER A 143 -0.95 -6.49 12.16
C SER A 143 -0.48 -5.40 13.13
N LEU A 144 -1.24 -4.33 13.26
CA LEU A 144 -0.98 -3.30 14.28
C LEU A 144 -1.01 -3.92 15.68
N HIS A 145 -1.95 -4.84 15.93
CA HIS A 145 -2.02 -5.56 17.21
C HIS A 145 -0.75 -6.36 17.52
N ILE A 146 -0.25 -7.12 16.56
CA ILE A 146 0.98 -7.89 16.74
C ILE A 146 2.19 -6.98 16.97
N CYS A 147 2.27 -5.86 16.24
CA CYS A 147 3.39 -4.93 16.34
C CYS A 147 3.41 -4.13 17.64
N SER A 148 2.24 -3.74 18.17
CA SER A 148 2.13 -2.87 19.35
C SER A 148 1.76 -3.60 20.66
N GLY A 149 1.27 -4.84 20.56
CA GLY A 149 0.66 -5.57 21.68
C GLY A 149 -0.74 -5.06 22.09
N SER A 150 -1.29 -4.06 21.41
CA SER A 150 -2.56 -3.41 21.77
C SER A 150 -3.64 -3.67 20.71
N LYS A 151 -4.90 -3.67 21.14
CA LYS A 151 -6.05 -3.67 20.22
C LYS A 151 -6.49 -2.24 19.93
N PHE A 152 -7.02 -2.03 18.74
CA PHE A 152 -7.45 -0.74 18.24
C PHE A 152 -8.94 -0.73 17.90
N ASP A 153 -9.57 0.41 18.06
CA ASP A 153 -10.91 0.69 17.53
C ASP A 153 -10.80 0.94 16.02
N VAL A 154 -11.21 -0.04 15.24
CA VAL A 154 -11.07 -0.03 13.77
C VAL A 154 -11.81 1.15 13.15
N LYS A 155 -13.01 1.48 13.66
CA LYS A 155 -13.80 2.62 13.17
C LYS A 155 -13.06 3.94 13.38
N LYS A 156 -12.53 4.19 14.57
CA LYS A 156 -11.76 5.41 14.87
C LYS A 156 -10.48 5.50 14.03
N LEU A 157 -9.79 4.37 13.80
CA LEU A 157 -8.63 4.35 12.92
C LEU A 157 -9.01 4.65 11.46
N THR A 158 -10.16 4.15 11.00
CA THR A 158 -10.65 4.43 9.64
C THR A 158 -11.00 5.91 9.47
N GLU A 159 -11.67 6.53 10.45
CA GLU A 159 -11.96 7.96 10.46
C GLU A 159 -10.67 8.82 10.48
N LYS A 160 -9.65 8.38 11.20
CA LYS A 160 -8.34 9.04 11.22
C LYS A 160 -7.62 8.89 9.88
N LEU A 161 -7.65 7.70 9.30
CA LEU A 161 -7.06 7.43 8.00
C LEU A 161 -7.71 8.27 6.89
N GLU A 162 -9.02 8.47 6.94
CA GLU A 162 -9.72 9.36 5.99
C GLU A 162 -9.10 10.77 5.97
N LYS A 163 -8.79 11.34 7.14
CA LYS A 163 -8.13 12.66 7.24
C LYS A 163 -6.75 12.64 6.59
N TYR A 164 -5.96 11.59 6.85
CA TYR A 164 -4.61 11.47 6.27
C TYR A 164 -4.64 11.28 4.76
N LEU A 165 -5.60 10.51 4.24
CA LEU A 165 -5.82 10.35 2.80
C LEU A 165 -6.13 11.70 2.14
N PHE A 166 -7.01 12.48 2.74
CA PHE A 166 -7.40 13.78 2.24
C PHE A 166 -6.23 14.77 2.28
N GLU A 167 -5.47 14.81 3.38
CA GLU A 167 -4.27 15.65 3.51
C GLU A 167 -3.20 15.28 2.47
N CYS A 168 -2.93 13.98 2.27
CA CYS A 168 -2.01 13.50 1.24
C CYS A 168 -2.48 13.85 -0.18
N TYR A 169 -3.77 13.74 -0.45
CA TYR A 169 -4.35 14.08 -1.74
C TYR A 169 -4.28 15.59 -2.03
N ILE A 170 -4.59 16.43 -1.05
CA ILE A 170 -4.41 17.89 -1.19
C ILE A 170 -2.94 18.21 -1.45
N LYS A 171 -2.01 17.64 -0.66
CA LYS A 171 -0.56 17.86 -0.85
C LYS A 171 -0.11 17.43 -2.24
N PHE A 172 -0.60 16.29 -2.74
CA PHE A 172 -0.30 15.80 -4.08
C PHE A 172 -0.71 16.79 -5.17
N ASN A 173 -1.88 17.41 -5.05
CA ASN A 173 -2.37 18.39 -6.02
C ASN A 173 -1.65 19.75 -5.92
N LEU A 174 -1.13 20.11 -4.74
CA LEU A 174 -0.43 21.38 -4.52
C LEU A 174 1.08 21.29 -4.77
N ASP A 175 1.70 20.18 -4.42
CA ASP A 175 3.15 19.97 -4.49
C ASP A 175 3.49 18.51 -4.84
N PHE A 176 3.20 18.14 -6.08
CA PHE A 176 3.49 16.82 -6.61
C PHE A 176 4.96 16.40 -6.42
N PRO A 177 5.98 17.25 -6.71
CA PRO A 177 7.38 16.86 -6.53
C PRO A 177 7.71 16.46 -5.10
N ALA A 178 7.21 17.21 -4.09
CA ALA A 178 7.46 16.89 -2.68
C ALA A 178 6.82 15.57 -2.27
N VAL A 179 5.60 15.25 -2.76
CA VAL A 179 4.95 13.97 -2.46
C VAL A 179 5.72 12.80 -3.08
N MET A 180 6.24 12.96 -4.30
CA MET A 180 7.03 11.93 -4.95
C MET A 180 8.38 11.72 -4.25
N GLU A 181 8.98 12.78 -3.69
CA GLU A 181 10.19 12.67 -2.90
C GLU A 181 9.93 11.95 -1.57
N ASP A 182 8.84 12.30 -0.86
CA ASP A 182 8.41 11.58 0.33
C ASP A 182 8.24 10.09 0.03
N TRP A 183 7.55 9.76 -1.06
CA TRP A 183 7.32 8.37 -1.44
C TRP A 183 8.62 7.62 -1.79
N ARG A 184 9.57 8.25 -2.50
CA ARG A 184 10.88 7.63 -2.79
C ARG A 184 11.63 7.34 -1.51
N ARG A 185 11.63 8.27 -0.56
CA ARG A 185 12.25 8.09 0.75
C ARG A 185 11.62 6.93 1.52
N GLU A 186 10.33 6.68 1.35
CA GLU A 186 9.63 5.58 2.02
C GLU A 186 9.87 4.21 1.37
N ASN A 187 10.46 4.14 0.20
CA ASN A 187 10.95 2.91 -0.42
C ASN A 187 12.34 2.56 0.12
N ARG A 188 12.40 2.18 1.39
CA ARG A 188 13.64 1.94 2.16
C ARG A 188 14.53 0.80 1.64
N LEU A 189 14.11 0.10 0.59
CA LEU A 189 14.90 -0.97 -0.03
C LEU A 189 15.95 -0.44 -1.02
N THR A 190 16.01 0.86 -1.29
CA THR A 190 17.04 1.46 -2.16
C THR A 190 18.44 1.14 -1.62
N GLY A 191 19.31 0.62 -2.49
CA GLY A 191 20.66 0.18 -2.15
C GLY A 191 20.74 -1.23 -1.53
N GLN A 192 19.61 -1.91 -1.32
CA GLN A 192 19.58 -3.29 -0.82
C GLN A 192 19.68 -4.30 -1.97
N PRO A 193 20.38 -5.42 -1.76
CA PRO A 193 20.31 -6.54 -2.70
C PRO A 193 18.91 -7.15 -2.65
N LEU A 194 18.30 -7.38 -3.81
CA LEU A 194 16.97 -7.96 -3.94
C LEU A 194 16.97 -9.09 -4.97
N GLU A 195 16.09 -10.04 -4.76
CA GLU A 195 15.68 -11.01 -5.77
C GLU A 195 14.29 -10.62 -6.30
N ALA A 196 14.18 -10.44 -7.59
CA ALA A 196 12.93 -10.24 -8.30
C ALA A 196 12.58 -11.50 -9.09
N VAL A 197 11.30 -11.88 -9.11
CA VAL A 197 10.81 -12.99 -9.92
C VAL A 197 9.82 -12.43 -10.93
N ASP A 198 10.14 -12.54 -12.21
CA ASP A 198 9.28 -12.08 -13.30
C ASP A 198 8.05 -13.01 -13.51
N PRO A 199 7.07 -12.63 -14.35
CA PRO A 199 5.89 -13.46 -14.60
C PRO A 199 6.20 -14.82 -15.24
N ALA A 200 7.35 -14.95 -15.91
CA ALA A 200 7.83 -16.22 -16.48
C ALA A 200 8.49 -17.12 -15.42
N GLY A 201 8.64 -16.64 -14.17
CA GLY A 201 9.31 -17.36 -13.09
C GLY A 201 10.83 -17.21 -13.08
N THR A 202 11.40 -16.32 -13.92
CA THR A 202 12.84 -16.07 -13.96
C THR A 202 13.27 -15.29 -12.72
N ARG A 203 14.28 -15.79 -12.02
CA ARG A 203 14.89 -15.10 -10.88
C ARG A 203 15.92 -14.12 -11.39
N ILE A 204 15.86 -12.90 -10.90
CA ILE A 204 16.73 -11.80 -11.26
C ILE A 204 17.24 -11.19 -9.96
N THR A 205 18.53 -11.28 -9.73
CA THR A 205 19.19 -10.68 -8.57
C THR A 205 19.88 -9.36 -8.97
N GLY A 206 19.88 -8.41 -8.05
CA GLY A 206 20.54 -7.13 -8.28
C GLY A 206 20.36 -6.19 -7.10
N VAL A 207 20.89 -4.99 -7.19
CA VAL A 207 20.75 -3.94 -6.20
C VAL A 207 19.63 -2.99 -6.60
N PHE A 208 18.67 -2.76 -5.72
CA PHE A 208 17.61 -1.79 -5.96
C PHE A 208 18.18 -0.37 -5.99
N ARG A 209 18.16 0.27 -7.16
CA ARG A 209 18.78 1.59 -7.33
C ARG A 209 17.83 2.74 -7.13
N ARG A 210 16.69 2.71 -7.77
CA ARG A 210 15.72 3.82 -7.73
C ARG A 210 14.35 3.38 -8.25
N ILE A 211 13.41 4.28 -8.09
CA ILE A 211 12.13 4.23 -8.79
C ILE A 211 12.06 5.43 -9.72
N ASP A 212 11.78 5.18 -11.00
CA ASP A 212 11.62 6.21 -12.02
C ASP A 212 10.32 7.01 -11.83
N ALA A 213 10.18 8.12 -12.55
CA ALA A 213 9.04 9.02 -12.42
C ALA A 213 7.68 8.36 -12.73
N ASP A 214 7.67 7.33 -13.56
CA ASP A 214 6.47 6.54 -13.91
C ASP A 214 6.24 5.33 -12.98
N GLY A 215 6.98 5.24 -11.88
CA GLY A 215 6.84 4.19 -10.88
C GLY A 215 7.59 2.90 -11.19
N ALA A 216 8.36 2.82 -12.27
CA ALA A 216 9.15 1.65 -12.56
C ALA A 216 10.33 1.50 -11.60
N MET A 217 10.52 0.28 -11.09
CA MET A 217 11.68 -0.08 -10.28
C MET A 217 12.89 -0.33 -11.17
N ILE A 218 14.05 0.20 -10.79
CA ILE A 218 15.34 -0.04 -11.45
C ILE A 218 16.20 -0.90 -10.54
N LEU A 219 16.60 -2.05 -11.08
CA LEU A 219 17.49 -3.01 -10.44
C LEU A 219 18.82 -3.04 -11.20
N GLU A 220 19.93 -2.76 -10.53
CA GLU A 220 21.26 -2.92 -11.11
C GLU A 220 21.71 -4.37 -10.97
N CYS A 221 21.88 -5.04 -12.10
CA CYS A 221 22.30 -6.43 -12.22
C CYS A 221 23.71 -6.51 -12.81
N GLU A 222 24.34 -7.70 -12.82
CA GLU A 222 25.68 -7.91 -13.43
C GLU A 222 25.78 -7.44 -14.88
N ASN A 223 24.69 -7.57 -15.64
CA ASN A 223 24.63 -7.21 -17.07
C ASN A 223 23.98 -5.84 -17.33
N GLY A 224 24.00 -4.93 -16.34
CA GLY A 224 23.43 -3.60 -16.43
C GLY A 224 22.07 -3.43 -15.75
N GLU A 225 21.48 -2.24 -15.89
CA GLU A 225 20.20 -1.93 -15.28
C GLU A 225 19.05 -2.68 -15.94
N LYS A 226 18.17 -3.26 -15.13
CA LYS A 226 16.89 -3.80 -15.55
C LYS A 226 15.75 -2.96 -14.98
N ARG A 227 14.77 -2.68 -15.84
CA ARG A 227 13.59 -1.87 -15.53
C ARG A 227 12.36 -2.77 -15.40
N PHE A 228 11.63 -2.61 -14.31
CA PHE A 228 10.44 -3.38 -14.00
C PHE A 228 9.24 -2.47 -13.83
N LEU A 229 8.17 -2.72 -14.60
CA LEU A 229 6.92 -1.99 -14.48
C LEU A 229 6.09 -2.51 -13.31
N CYS A 230 5.27 -1.65 -12.75
CA CYS A 230 4.34 -2.01 -11.70
C CYS A 230 3.40 -3.14 -12.20
N GLY A 231 3.45 -4.30 -11.58
CA GLY A 231 2.54 -5.39 -11.92
C GLY A 231 3.11 -6.79 -11.84
N ASP A 232 4.38 -6.97 -12.12
CA ASP A 232 4.87 -8.26 -12.58
C ASP A 232 5.90 -8.94 -11.67
N ILE A 233 6.19 -8.42 -10.46
CA ILE A 233 7.33 -8.91 -9.70
C ILE A 233 7.02 -9.18 -8.23
N LYS A 234 7.48 -10.34 -7.75
CA LYS A 234 7.64 -10.63 -6.34
C LYS A 234 9.04 -10.20 -5.91
N ILE A 235 9.13 -9.39 -4.87
CA ILE A 235 10.40 -9.00 -4.26
C ILE A 235 10.56 -9.80 -2.97
N ASP A 236 11.66 -10.53 -2.86
CA ASP A 236 12.08 -11.15 -1.62
C ASP A 236 12.87 -10.13 -0.79
N VAL A 237 12.43 -9.91 0.43
CA VAL A 237 13.06 -8.99 1.39
C VAL A 237 13.78 -9.72 2.53
N SER A 238 13.87 -11.05 2.48
CA SER A 238 14.49 -11.84 3.55
C SER A 238 15.97 -11.52 3.78
N GLY A 239 16.68 -11.06 2.73
CA GLY A 239 18.08 -10.64 2.79
C GLY A 239 18.31 -9.18 3.17
N THR A 240 17.28 -8.43 3.57
CA THR A 240 17.39 -7.00 3.87
C THR A 240 18.15 -6.75 5.17
N ASP A 241 19.08 -5.80 5.15
CA ASP A 241 19.76 -5.31 6.37
C ASP A 241 18.84 -4.37 7.17
N TRP A 242 18.08 -4.96 8.10
CA TRP A 242 17.12 -4.24 8.95
C TRP A 242 17.78 -3.25 9.92
N GLU A 243 19.01 -3.51 10.36
CA GLU A 243 19.76 -2.62 11.25
C GLU A 243 20.22 -1.35 10.52
N ARG A 244 20.65 -1.49 9.26
CA ARG A 244 20.91 -0.35 8.40
C ARG A 244 19.65 0.50 8.19
N MET A 245 18.53 -0.14 7.86
CA MET A 245 17.25 0.56 7.65
C MET A 245 16.82 1.32 8.91
N ARG A 246 17.00 0.76 10.12
CA ARG A 246 16.70 1.44 11.38
C ARG A 246 17.55 2.70 11.53
N ARG A 247 18.87 2.61 11.33
CA ARG A 247 19.76 3.77 11.41
C ARG A 247 19.37 4.90 10.44
N GLU A 248 18.93 4.55 9.23
CA GLU A 248 18.48 5.54 8.24
C GLU A 248 17.19 6.24 8.68
N ILE A 249 16.25 5.52 9.32
CA ILE A 249 15.01 6.10 9.86
C ILE A 249 15.33 7.05 11.01
N ASP A 250 16.15 6.62 11.98
CA ASP A 250 16.49 7.42 13.15
C ASP A 250 17.23 8.70 12.75
N SER A 251 18.11 8.65 11.76
CA SER A 251 18.85 9.82 11.25
C SER A 251 17.94 10.81 10.49
N SER A 252 16.85 10.35 9.88
CA SER A 252 15.91 11.20 9.13
C SER A 252 14.79 11.81 10.00
N SER A 253 14.64 11.34 11.23
CA SER A 253 13.63 11.84 12.19
C SER A 253 14.16 12.98 13.08
N GLY A 254 15.47 13.28 13.03
CA GLY A 254 16.14 14.32 13.79
C GLY A 254 16.46 15.61 13.03
N ALA A 255 15.98 15.74 11.80
CA ALA A 255 16.06 16.93 10.94
C ALA A 255 14.65 17.48 10.69
#